data_3a296309044da736a757ec3390e8eacb
#
_entry.id   3a296309044da736a757ec3390e8eacb
#
_cell.length_a   1.000
_cell.length_b   1.000
_cell.length_c   1.000
_cell.angle_alpha   90.00
_cell.angle_beta   90.00
_cell.angle_gamma   90.00
#
_symmetry.space_group_name_H-M   'P 1'
#
loop_
_entity.id
_entity.type
_entity.pdbx_description
1 polymer ?
#
loop_
_entity_poly.entity_id
_entity_poly.type
_entity_poly.pdbx_seq_one_letter_code
_entity_poly.pdbx_strand_id
1 'polypeptide(L)'
;MINNPLLTVKNLNKFFNEQQVLHNISFTLQRGEILFLLGASGCGKTTLLRAIAGFEQPNTGEIWLKERLIFGENTNVPTQQRHLGYVVQEGVLFPHLNVYRNIAYGLGNGKGKTDTEKIRIEQAM
;
A
#
# COMPACT_ATOMS: atom_id res chain seq x y z
N MET A 1 5.37 -23.33 -15.90
CA MET A 1 5.31 -21.87 -15.85
C MET A 1 5.34 -21.43 -14.39
N ILE A 2 6.32 -20.65 -14.03
CA ILE A 2 6.45 -20.19 -12.64
C ILE A 2 5.56 -18.95 -12.47
N ASN A 3 4.47 -19.11 -11.72
CA ASN A 3 3.63 -17.98 -11.36
C ASN A 3 4.23 -17.31 -10.13
N ASN A 4 5.01 -16.26 -10.35
CA ASN A 4 5.52 -15.46 -9.24
C ASN A 4 4.41 -14.54 -8.73
N PRO A 5 4.04 -14.63 -7.45
CA PRO A 5 3.03 -13.72 -6.89
C PRO A 5 3.48 -12.27 -7.00
N LEU A 6 2.51 -11.38 -7.19
CA LEU A 6 2.77 -9.94 -7.13
C LEU A 6 3.06 -9.50 -5.70
N LEU A 7 2.33 -10.04 -4.75
CA LEU A 7 2.50 -9.75 -3.33
C LEU A 7 2.52 -11.07 -2.55
N THR A 8 3.48 -11.19 -1.64
CA THR A 8 3.55 -12.32 -0.71
C THR A 8 3.71 -11.77 0.71
N VAL A 9 2.83 -12.19 1.59
CA VAL A 9 2.92 -11.90 3.02
C VAL A 9 3.14 -13.21 3.74
N LYS A 10 4.16 -13.28 4.61
CA LYS A 10 4.53 -14.51 5.33
C LYS A 10 4.61 -14.25 6.81
N ASN A 11 3.81 -14.98 7.57
CA ASN A 11 3.88 -15.05 9.04
C ASN A 11 3.93 -13.66 9.70
N LEU A 12 3.09 -12.74 9.22
CA LEU A 12 3.11 -11.36 9.68
C LEU A 12 2.43 -11.23 11.03
N ASN A 13 3.13 -10.67 12.00
CA ASN A 13 2.62 -10.42 13.34
C ASN A 13 2.80 -8.94 13.69
N LYS A 14 1.80 -8.38 14.34
CA LYS A 14 1.86 -7.00 14.83
C LYS A 14 1.22 -6.90 16.20
N PHE A 15 1.94 -6.27 17.10
CA PHE A 15 1.49 -5.93 18.45
C PHE A 15 1.45 -4.42 18.61
N PHE A 16 0.43 -3.92 19.28
CA PHE A 16 0.40 -2.57 19.83
C PHE A 16 0.44 -2.73 21.35
N ASN A 17 1.59 -2.41 21.94
CA ASN A 17 1.89 -2.74 23.35
C ASN A 17 1.75 -4.26 23.56
N GLU A 18 0.87 -4.70 24.46
CA GLU A 18 0.64 -6.10 24.73
C GLU A 18 -0.47 -6.74 23.90
N GLN A 19 -1.17 -5.94 23.10
CA GLN A 19 -2.27 -6.44 22.28
C GLN A 19 -1.79 -6.84 20.89
N GLN A 20 -1.94 -8.12 20.56
CA GLN A 20 -1.65 -8.60 19.21
C GLN A 20 -2.81 -8.30 18.28
N VAL A 21 -2.53 -7.63 17.17
CA VAL A 21 -3.52 -7.23 16.17
C VAL A 21 -3.41 -8.08 14.90
N LEU A 22 -2.20 -8.43 14.48
CA LEU A 22 -1.99 -9.36 13.37
C LEU A 22 -1.42 -10.66 13.91
N HIS A 23 -2.10 -11.77 13.62
CA HIS A 23 -1.81 -13.08 14.14
C HIS A 23 -1.33 -14.00 13.01
N ASN A 24 -0.03 -14.04 12.78
CA ASN A 24 0.61 -14.96 11.83
C ASN A 24 -0.06 -14.96 10.45
N ILE A 25 -0.21 -13.78 9.87
CA ILE A 25 -0.92 -13.59 8.60
C ILE A 25 -0.04 -14.02 7.43
N SER A 26 -0.56 -14.89 6.59
CA SER A 26 0.13 -15.36 5.38
C SER A 26 -0.84 -15.45 4.22
N PHE A 27 -0.48 -14.87 3.08
CA PHE A 27 -1.23 -15.00 1.84
C PHE A 27 -0.37 -14.55 0.65
N THR A 28 -0.84 -14.88 -0.54
CA THR A 28 -0.25 -14.39 -1.80
C THR A 28 -1.32 -13.76 -2.66
N LEU A 29 -0.91 -12.80 -3.49
CA LEU A 29 -1.77 -12.14 -4.47
C LEU A 29 -1.07 -12.21 -5.83
N GLN A 30 -1.76 -12.76 -6.83
CA GLN A 30 -1.25 -12.84 -8.18
C GLN A 30 -1.55 -11.55 -8.94
N ARG A 31 -0.82 -11.32 -10.03
CA ARG A 31 -1.09 -10.18 -10.90
C ARG A 31 -2.53 -10.30 -11.47
N GLY A 32 -3.27 -9.20 -11.41
CA GLY A 32 -4.65 -9.15 -11.91
C GLY A 32 -5.70 -9.65 -10.92
N GLU A 33 -5.30 -10.16 -9.76
CA GLU A 33 -6.25 -10.58 -8.73
C GLU A 33 -6.69 -9.41 -7.85
N ILE A 34 -7.88 -9.55 -7.29
CA ILE A 34 -8.41 -8.66 -6.24
C ILE A 34 -8.63 -9.50 -5.00
N LEU A 35 -8.00 -9.10 -3.89
CA LEU A 35 -8.17 -9.76 -2.61
C LEU A 35 -9.05 -8.90 -1.70
N PHE A 36 -10.11 -9.49 -1.16
CA PHE A 36 -10.97 -8.84 -0.19
C PHE A 36 -10.59 -9.27 1.22
N LEU A 37 -10.38 -8.29 2.10
CA LEU A 37 -10.16 -8.54 3.52
C LEU A 37 -11.47 -8.32 4.25
N LEU A 38 -12.05 -9.38 4.78
CA LEU A 38 -13.33 -9.35 5.48
C LEU A 38 -13.11 -9.60 6.97
N GLY A 39 -13.89 -8.92 7.78
CA GLY A 39 -13.83 -9.07 9.22
C GLY A 39 -14.50 -7.92 9.93
N ALA A 40 -14.73 -8.11 11.23
CA ALA A 40 -15.31 -7.08 12.08
C ALA A 40 -14.40 -5.86 12.20
N SER A 41 -14.98 -4.70 12.55
CA SER A 41 -14.22 -3.50 12.85
C SER A 41 -13.22 -3.79 13.98
N GLY A 42 -11.99 -3.33 13.79
CA GLY A 42 -10.93 -3.53 14.79
C GLY A 42 -10.23 -4.88 14.74
N CYS A 43 -10.49 -5.72 13.72
CA CYS A 43 -9.83 -7.03 13.60
C CYS A 43 -8.44 -6.98 12.93
N GLY A 44 -7.93 -5.80 12.57
CA GLY A 44 -6.59 -5.64 12.02
C GLY A 44 -6.51 -5.40 10.51
N LYS A 45 -7.63 -5.26 9.80
CA LYS A 45 -7.62 -5.03 8.34
C LYS A 45 -6.83 -3.78 7.96
N THR A 46 -7.11 -2.65 8.61
CA THR A 46 -6.40 -1.40 8.36
C THR A 46 -4.91 -1.52 8.71
N THR A 47 -4.60 -2.19 9.81
CA THR A 47 -3.22 -2.42 10.23
C THR A 47 -2.46 -3.24 9.19
N LEU A 48 -3.08 -4.27 8.63
CA LEU A 48 -2.47 -5.09 7.58
C LEU A 48 -2.18 -4.27 6.32
N LEU A 49 -3.15 -3.48 5.87
CA LEU A 49 -2.97 -2.63 4.70
C LEU A 49 -1.88 -1.57 4.93
N ARG A 50 -1.85 -0.97 6.12
CA ARG A 50 -0.82 -0.01 6.49
C ARG A 50 0.57 -0.66 6.56
N ALA A 51 0.64 -1.89 7.03
CA ALA A 51 1.91 -2.63 7.07
C ALA A 51 2.44 -2.91 5.66
N ILE A 52 1.57 -3.30 4.74
CA ILE A 52 1.97 -3.54 3.35
C ILE A 52 2.41 -2.24 2.68
N ALA A 53 1.72 -1.15 2.93
CA ALA A 53 2.07 0.16 2.37
C ALA A 53 3.32 0.79 2.99
N GLY A 54 3.70 0.37 4.19
CA GLY A 54 4.88 0.89 4.88
C GLY A 54 4.60 1.95 5.93
N PHE A 55 3.34 2.22 6.23
CA PHE A 55 2.95 3.18 7.29
C PHE A 55 2.97 2.57 8.68
N GLU A 56 3.02 1.25 8.78
CA GLU A 56 3.08 0.53 10.03
C GLU A 56 4.14 -0.54 9.94
N GLN A 57 4.98 -0.67 10.97
CA GLN A 57 6.04 -1.68 10.98
C GLN A 57 5.56 -2.92 11.73
N PRO A 58 5.48 -4.09 11.06
CA PRO A 58 5.21 -5.34 11.75
C PRO A 58 6.31 -5.69 12.75
N ASN A 59 5.99 -6.53 13.73
CA ASN A 59 6.97 -7.02 14.68
C ASN A 59 7.81 -8.15 14.09
N THR A 60 7.16 -9.07 13.39
CA THR A 60 7.84 -10.20 12.72
C THR A 60 7.12 -10.53 11.41
N GLY A 61 7.79 -11.30 10.58
CA GLY A 61 7.27 -11.76 9.30
C GLY A 61 7.98 -11.12 8.13
N GLU A 62 7.47 -11.39 6.94
CA GLU A 62 8.03 -10.88 5.71
C GLU A 62 6.94 -10.39 4.76
N ILE A 63 7.26 -9.34 4.02
CA ILE A 63 6.42 -8.85 2.92
C ILE A 63 7.29 -8.75 1.68
N TRP A 64 6.88 -9.43 0.63
CA TRP A 64 7.55 -9.44 -0.67
C TRP A 64 6.66 -8.79 -1.72
N LEU A 65 7.23 -7.89 -2.50
CA LEU A 65 6.57 -7.33 -3.67
C LEU A 65 7.35 -7.79 -4.89
N LYS A 66 6.71 -8.64 -5.70
CA LYS A 66 7.38 -9.41 -6.74
C LYS A 66 8.51 -10.24 -6.11
N GLU A 67 9.73 -10.08 -6.58
CA GLU A 67 10.90 -10.79 -6.05
C GLU A 67 11.70 -9.96 -5.05
N ARG A 68 11.17 -8.79 -4.66
CA ARG A 68 11.84 -7.85 -3.76
C ARG A 68 11.27 -7.96 -2.35
N LEU A 69 12.13 -8.22 -1.38
CA LEU A 69 11.76 -8.15 0.04
C LEU A 69 11.60 -6.67 0.43
N ILE A 70 10.38 -6.28 0.83
CA ILE A 70 10.09 -4.91 1.26
C ILE A 70 10.00 -4.77 2.77
N PHE A 71 9.75 -5.85 3.48
CA PHE A 71 9.84 -5.93 4.94
C PHE A 71 10.33 -7.31 5.37
N GLY A 72 11.26 -7.35 6.31
CA GLY A 72 11.80 -8.57 6.89
C GLY A 72 12.70 -8.25 8.07
N GLU A 73 13.44 -9.25 8.55
CA GLU A 73 14.26 -9.13 9.77
C GLU A 73 15.24 -7.93 9.71
N ASN A 74 15.90 -7.73 8.57
CA ASN A 74 16.87 -6.66 8.40
C ASN A 74 16.51 -5.70 7.27
N THR A 75 15.23 -5.67 6.88
CA THR A 75 14.78 -4.88 5.74
C THR A 75 13.47 -4.18 6.09
N ASN A 76 13.42 -2.89 5.83
CA ASN A 76 12.19 -2.11 5.93
C ASN A 76 12.25 -0.99 4.90
N VAL A 77 11.74 -1.27 3.70
CA VAL A 77 11.74 -0.32 2.60
C VAL A 77 10.77 0.83 2.92
N PRO A 78 11.20 2.08 2.80
CA PRO A 78 10.31 3.23 3.03
C PRO A 78 9.09 3.21 2.10
N THR A 79 7.98 3.76 2.58
CA THR A 79 6.71 3.80 1.85
C THR A 79 6.86 4.33 0.43
N GLN A 80 7.57 5.44 0.25
CA GLN A 80 7.74 6.08 -1.04
C GLN A 80 8.55 5.25 -2.04
N GLN A 81 9.27 4.25 -1.57
CA GLN A 81 10.07 3.35 -2.42
C GLN A 81 9.37 2.01 -2.69
N ARG A 82 8.19 1.80 -2.13
CA ARG A 82 7.41 0.57 -2.36
C ARG A 82 6.58 0.63 -3.64
N HIS A 83 6.32 1.82 -4.16
CA HIS A 83 5.55 2.06 -5.39
C HIS A 83 4.15 1.42 -5.33
N LEU A 84 3.49 1.57 -4.19
CA LEU A 84 2.13 1.09 -3.94
C LEU A 84 1.19 2.29 -3.83
N GLY A 85 0.03 2.19 -4.48
CA GLY A 85 -1.06 3.12 -4.24
C GLY A 85 -1.80 2.74 -2.96
N TYR A 86 -2.11 3.71 -2.11
CA TYR A 86 -2.85 3.52 -0.87
C TYR A 86 -4.02 4.49 -0.81
N VAL A 87 -5.22 3.93 -0.71
CA VAL A 87 -6.45 4.72 -0.59
C VAL A 87 -6.95 4.60 0.85
N VAL A 88 -6.96 5.72 1.57
CA VAL A 88 -7.42 5.75 2.96
C VAL A 88 -8.95 5.68 3.02
N GLN A 89 -9.48 5.25 4.18
CA GLN A 89 -10.91 5.11 4.41
C GLN A 89 -11.63 6.44 4.25
N GLU A 90 -11.04 7.51 4.77
CA GLU A 90 -11.55 8.87 4.58
C GLU A 90 -10.68 9.58 3.56
N GLY A 91 -11.30 10.17 2.54
CA GLY A 91 -10.57 10.90 1.52
C GLY A 91 -9.76 12.03 2.11
N VAL A 92 -8.46 12.06 1.81
CA VAL A 92 -7.57 13.13 2.23
C VAL A 92 -7.17 13.93 1.01
N LEU A 93 -7.58 15.18 0.97
CA LEU A 93 -7.20 16.13 -0.06
C LEU A 93 -6.26 17.17 0.53
N PHE A 94 -5.38 17.69 -0.30
CA PHE A 94 -4.58 18.86 0.07
C PHE A 94 -5.48 20.10 0.03
N PRO A 95 -5.80 20.72 1.18
CA PRO A 95 -6.77 21.82 1.22
C PRO A 95 -6.27 23.10 0.54
N HIS A 96 -4.97 23.23 0.35
CA HIS A 96 -4.35 24.37 -0.32
C HIS A 96 -4.27 24.21 -1.84
N LEU A 97 -4.69 23.05 -2.37
CA LEU A 97 -4.68 22.75 -3.81
C LEU A 97 -6.12 22.62 -4.33
N ASN A 98 -6.33 23.04 -5.57
CA ASN A 98 -7.61 22.82 -6.25
C ASN A 98 -7.74 21.37 -6.72
N VAL A 99 -8.89 21.02 -7.33
CA VAL A 99 -9.15 19.65 -7.82
C VAL A 99 -8.07 19.20 -8.81
N TYR A 100 -7.78 20.02 -9.80
CA TYR A 100 -6.79 19.69 -10.82
C TYR A 100 -5.42 19.39 -10.21
N ARG A 101 -4.96 20.24 -9.31
CA ARG A 101 -3.65 20.07 -8.65
C ARG A 101 -3.59 18.90 -7.69
N ASN A 102 -4.71 18.59 -7.02
CA ASN A 102 -4.79 17.37 -6.20
C ASN A 102 -4.59 16.11 -7.06
N ILE A 103 -5.25 16.05 -8.20
CA ILE A 103 -5.13 14.92 -9.13
C ILE A 103 -3.72 14.88 -9.73
N ALA A 104 -3.17 16.03 -10.11
CA ALA A 104 -1.85 16.13 -10.72
C ALA A 104 -0.70 15.85 -9.76
N TYR A 105 -0.94 15.84 -8.46
CA TYR A 105 0.11 15.75 -7.44
C TYR A 105 1.02 14.53 -7.65
N GLY A 106 0.45 13.40 -8.02
CA GLY A 106 1.20 12.16 -8.25
C GLY A 106 2.09 12.15 -9.50
N LEU A 107 1.97 13.16 -10.36
CA LEU A 107 2.75 13.27 -11.58
C LEU A 107 4.14 13.89 -11.37
N GLY A 108 4.49 14.19 -10.12
CA GLY A 108 5.79 14.74 -9.78
C GLY A 108 6.03 16.14 -10.34
N ASN A 109 7.21 16.38 -10.88
CA ASN A 109 7.60 17.71 -11.36
C ASN A 109 6.84 18.19 -12.59
N GLY A 110 6.22 17.28 -13.34
CA GLY A 110 5.40 17.61 -14.50
C GLY A 110 4.14 18.39 -14.15
N LYS A 111 3.46 17.97 -13.09
CA LYS A 111 2.27 18.61 -12.52
C LYS A 111 1.20 19.03 -13.55
N GLY A 112 1.04 18.23 -14.60
CA GLY A 112 0.07 18.50 -15.65
C GLY A 112 0.53 19.51 -16.70
N LYS A 113 1.82 19.72 -16.85
CA LYS A 113 2.38 20.67 -17.83
C LYS A 113 2.39 20.10 -19.25
N THR A 114 2.52 18.78 -19.41
CA THR A 114 2.51 18.14 -20.72
C THR A 114 1.09 17.83 -21.16
N ASP A 115 0.84 17.73 -22.48
CA ASP A 115 -0.48 17.40 -23.01
C ASP A 115 -0.95 16.01 -22.54
N THR A 116 -0.05 15.03 -22.50
CA THR A 116 -0.36 13.68 -22.02
C THR A 116 -0.79 13.70 -20.55
N GLU A 117 -0.08 14.46 -19.71
CA GLU A 117 -0.42 14.61 -18.30
C GLU A 117 -1.76 15.29 -18.11
N LYS A 118 -2.04 16.34 -18.88
CA LYS A 118 -3.35 17.03 -18.86
C LYS A 118 -4.49 16.10 -19.20
N ILE A 119 -4.33 15.26 -20.23
CA ILE A 119 -5.33 14.27 -20.63
C ILE A 119 -5.55 13.27 -19.50
N ARG A 120 -4.50 12.76 -18.87
CA ARG A 120 -4.62 11.82 -17.75
C ARG A 120 -5.35 12.43 -16.56
N ILE A 121 -5.10 13.71 -16.26
CA ILE A 121 -5.79 14.41 -15.18
C ILE A 121 -7.26 14.57 -15.49
N GLU A 122 -7.60 15.00 -16.71
CA GLU A 122 -8.99 15.17 -17.14
C GLU A 122 -9.76 13.86 -17.11
N GLN A 123 -9.13 12.74 -17.49
CA GLN A 123 -9.74 11.42 -17.42
C GLN A 123 -9.99 10.97 -15.97
N ALA A 124 -9.19 11.42 -15.01
CA ALA A 124 -9.35 11.09 -13.60
C ALA A 124 -10.41 11.95 -12.90
N MET A 125 -10.79 13.08 -13.51
CA MET A 125 -11.81 13.96 -12.95
C MET A 125 -13.21 13.40 -13.23
#